data_4dfb8db9936bd5229da31b96add6f8aa
#
_entry.id   4dfb8db9936bd5229da31b96add6f8aa
#
_cell.length_a   1.000
_cell.length_b   1.000
_cell.length_c   1.000
_cell.angle_alpha   90.00
_cell.angle_beta   90.00
_cell.angle_gamma   90.00
#
_symmetry.space_group_name_H-M   'P 1'
#
loop_
_entity.id
_entity.type
_entity.pdbx_description
1 polymer ?
#
loop_
_entity_poly.entity_id
_entity_poly.type
_entity_poly.pdbx_seq_one_letter_code
_entity_poly.pdbx_strand_id
1 'polypeptide(L)'
;MINKTVFELQEILFRLDDEKIDSKLFLLSEGYTYIENGNLVISGKTRVDFCTYFNAFSIAKWKKYTKINSVFLELNFKGKAEITLYSHKILYGEEIRSVVNRQIIDSEKSDKVMLLYNNNDKNVISYSYGIKTFTDDFRLFNARYVTNECIKENRVKLALIFTTYNREKYIKQNLEHIAKCDSEKIHVYVIDNASNLNIKSYNNVSVIKNQNVGGAGGFALGMINFIDNMKNERYTHCILMDDDANIDCKVIQRLINFLKYINSEYYGSFISGAMLRKDLSYYQVESGAKWNNGKIESNGHGIDLRKTYQWLNNNIEQPIEYAAWWFCVIPAEYIRNDNLPLPIFVFNDDVDFGLRNNPNIITLNGICVWHDAFESKKNAMRCYYESRNRLIVNSCNNIQESKNIYIKQLKKDILEAINLYQYDNAYAILEGVKDFLKGPKWLMELNSEAYNNAVAKKNVQLVDFDVLTVPYDWYRLCCTIKDCDIIHRFIRKFTKNGYLLSADREVVLPFYASNVEAGYRAKKITYYDEITGKGFVVARDMKQRIKILKEYSVVKKLIWKRYDEISKLYRENYMYLISREQWEKYLKL
;
A
#
# COMPACT_ATOMS: atom_id res chain seq x y z
N MET A 1 -29.34 14.70 -34.37
CA MET A 1 -28.00 14.33 -33.91
C MET A 1 -27.98 12.82 -33.74
N ILE A 2 -27.10 12.12 -34.44
CA ILE A 2 -26.93 10.67 -34.30
C ILE A 2 -26.42 10.44 -32.86
N ASN A 3 -27.20 9.76 -32.02
CA ASN A 3 -26.78 9.32 -30.72
C ASN A 3 -25.57 8.38 -30.89
N LYS A 4 -24.35 8.93 -30.92
CA LYS A 4 -23.15 8.11 -30.88
C LYS A 4 -23.08 7.47 -29.48
N THR A 5 -23.05 6.16 -29.45
CA THR A 5 -22.80 5.43 -28.20
C THR A 5 -21.48 5.94 -27.61
N VAL A 6 -21.52 6.37 -26.36
CA VAL A 6 -20.32 6.79 -25.62
C VAL A 6 -19.99 5.77 -24.55
N PHE A 7 -18.72 5.55 -24.33
CA PHE A 7 -18.18 4.59 -23.38
C PHE A 7 -17.47 5.34 -22.25
N GLU A 8 -17.84 5.02 -21.03
CA GLU A 8 -17.25 5.65 -19.84
C GLU A 8 -15.85 5.14 -19.58
N LEU A 9 -14.92 6.07 -19.35
CA LEU A 9 -13.53 5.81 -18.95
C LEU A 9 -13.34 6.06 -17.47
N GLN A 10 -13.73 7.24 -16.98
CA GLN A 10 -13.55 7.65 -15.61
C GLN A 10 -14.65 8.60 -15.15
N GLU A 11 -15.35 8.25 -14.09
CA GLU A 11 -16.29 9.14 -13.40
C GLU A 11 -15.55 10.26 -12.67
N ILE A 12 -16.13 11.45 -12.65
CA ILE A 12 -15.69 12.58 -11.84
C ILE A 12 -16.38 12.48 -10.47
N LEU A 13 -15.59 12.49 -9.43
CA LEU A 13 -16.05 12.33 -8.05
C LEU A 13 -16.13 13.70 -7.38
N PHE A 14 -17.26 14.02 -6.76
CA PHE A 14 -17.38 15.23 -5.94
C PHE A 14 -16.96 14.96 -4.50
N ARG A 15 -17.13 13.74 -4.05
CA ARG A 15 -16.68 13.17 -2.75
C ARG A 15 -16.73 11.64 -2.82
N LEU A 16 -16.21 10.99 -1.80
CA LEU A 16 -16.47 9.57 -1.50
C LEU A 16 -17.45 9.46 -0.31
N ASP A 17 -17.80 8.22 0.03
CA ASP A 17 -18.74 7.96 1.14
C ASP A 17 -18.13 8.31 2.51
N ASP A 18 -16.82 8.16 2.68
CA ASP A 18 -16.12 8.54 3.91
C ASP A 18 -15.86 10.06 3.94
N GLU A 19 -16.61 10.78 4.76
CA GLU A 19 -16.51 12.24 4.93
C GLU A 19 -15.18 12.71 5.54
N LYS A 20 -14.35 11.80 6.08
CA LYS A 20 -13.02 12.13 6.61
C LYS A 20 -11.97 12.31 5.52
N ILE A 21 -12.30 11.95 4.28
CA ILE A 21 -11.38 12.11 3.16
C ILE A 21 -11.32 13.58 2.76
N ASP A 22 -10.11 14.12 2.64
CA ASP A 22 -9.86 15.52 2.32
C ASP A 22 -10.51 15.91 0.98
N SER A 23 -11.40 16.91 1.02
CA SER A 23 -12.16 17.37 -0.16
C SER A 23 -11.28 17.89 -1.29
N LYS A 24 -10.06 18.37 -1.00
CA LYS A 24 -9.08 18.81 -2.00
C LYS A 24 -8.56 17.69 -2.91
N LEU A 25 -8.84 16.45 -2.56
CA LEU A 25 -8.55 15.31 -3.44
C LEU A 25 -9.54 15.22 -4.62
N PHE A 26 -10.68 15.93 -4.54
CA PHE A 26 -11.75 15.88 -5.55
C PHE A 26 -11.93 17.20 -6.30
N LEU A 27 -11.89 18.32 -5.61
CA LEU A 27 -12.05 19.64 -6.22
C LEU A 27 -11.34 20.73 -5.41
N LEU A 28 -10.92 21.78 -6.10
CA LEU A 28 -10.39 23.01 -5.50
C LEU A 28 -11.38 24.14 -5.83
N SER A 29 -11.90 24.86 -4.83
CA SER A 29 -12.89 25.91 -5.04
C SER A 29 -12.36 27.27 -4.55
N GLU A 30 -12.55 28.29 -5.40
CA GLU A 30 -12.43 29.70 -5.07
C GLU A 30 -13.82 30.31 -5.06
N GLY A 31 -14.55 30.17 -3.94
CA GLY A 31 -15.93 30.59 -3.76
C GLY A 31 -16.77 29.52 -3.09
N TYR A 32 -18.08 29.60 -3.26
CA TYR A 32 -19.00 28.75 -2.51
C TYR A 32 -19.49 27.55 -3.33
N THR A 33 -19.25 26.34 -2.78
CA THR A 33 -19.71 25.07 -3.37
C THR A 33 -20.28 24.18 -2.27
N TYR A 34 -21.30 23.39 -2.61
CA TYR A 34 -21.86 22.37 -1.69
C TYR A 34 -22.45 21.22 -2.49
N ILE A 35 -22.67 20.10 -1.81
CA ILE A 35 -23.30 18.92 -2.40
C ILE A 35 -24.75 18.82 -1.90
N GLU A 36 -25.68 18.76 -2.84
CA GLU A 36 -27.10 18.61 -2.58
C GLU A 36 -27.63 17.40 -3.36
N ASN A 37 -28.17 16.41 -2.64
CA ASN A 37 -28.68 15.16 -3.26
C ASN A 37 -27.70 14.50 -4.25
N GLY A 38 -26.41 14.49 -3.92
CA GLY A 38 -25.35 13.92 -4.75
C GLY A 38 -24.87 14.83 -5.89
N ASN A 39 -25.49 15.99 -6.11
CA ASN A 39 -25.12 16.95 -7.15
C ASN A 39 -24.19 18.02 -6.57
N LEU A 40 -23.24 18.49 -7.38
CA LEU A 40 -22.42 19.63 -7.00
C LEU A 40 -23.12 20.93 -7.39
N VAL A 41 -23.38 21.80 -6.43
CA VAL A 41 -23.91 23.15 -6.64
C VAL A 41 -22.75 24.13 -6.48
N ILE A 42 -22.60 25.02 -7.47
CA ILE A 42 -21.58 26.06 -7.54
C ILE A 42 -22.31 27.40 -7.55
N SER A 43 -22.22 28.15 -6.46
CA SER A 43 -23.00 29.38 -6.27
C SER A 43 -22.20 30.64 -6.58
N GLY A 44 -22.91 31.60 -7.20
CA GLY A 44 -22.38 32.92 -7.49
C GLY A 44 -21.16 32.94 -8.40
N LYS A 45 -20.31 33.94 -8.26
CA LYS A 45 -19.04 34.06 -9.01
C LYS A 45 -17.96 33.16 -8.44
N THR A 46 -18.04 31.87 -8.72
CA THR A 46 -17.13 30.85 -8.15
C THR A 46 -16.30 30.20 -9.25
N ARG A 47 -15.07 29.82 -8.92
CA ARG A 47 -14.22 28.96 -9.75
C ARG A 47 -14.01 27.64 -9.06
N VAL A 48 -14.18 26.55 -9.79
CA VAL A 48 -13.90 25.20 -9.34
C VAL A 48 -12.91 24.55 -10.29
N ASP A 49 -11.86 23.97 -9.75
CA ASP A 49 -10.83 23.27 -10.48
C ASP A 49 -10.85 21.77 -10.14
N PHE A 50 -10.95 20.93 -11.14
CA PHE A 50 -10.92 19.48 -11.03
C PHE A 50 -9.53 18.89 -11.37
N CYS A 51 -8.48 19.71 -11.34
CA CYS A 51 -7.09 19.27 -11.42
C CYS A 51 -6.65 18.69 -10.08
N THR A 52 -7.15 17.51 -9.75
CA THR A 52 -6.95 16.85 -8.46
C THR A 52 -6.61 15.38 -8.64
N TYR A 53 -6.15 14.74 -7.57
CA TYR A 53 -5.72 13.33 -7.59
C TYR A 53 -6.79 12.38 -8.14
N PHE A 54 -8.07 12.57 -7.75
CA PHE A 54 -9.14 11.71 -8.24
C PHE A 54 -9.70 12.13 -9.59
N ASN A 55 -9.71 13.42 -9.93
CA ASN A 55 -10.48 13.91 -11.07
C ASN A 55 -9.68 14.31 -12.29
N ALA A 56 -8.36 14.42 -12.20
CA ALA A 56 -7.54 14.51 -13.37
C ALA A 56 -7.45 13.15 -14.10
N PHE A 57 -7.40 13.17 -15.42
CA PHE A 57 -7.36 11.98 -16.26
C PHE A 57 -5.93 11.70 -16.72
N SER A 58 -5.38 10.55 -16.36
CA SER A 58 -3.99 10.12 -16.63
C SER A 58 -3.81 9.70 -18.10
N ILE A 59 -3.99 10.63 -19.05
CA ILE A 59 -4.04 10.34 -20.49
C ILE A 59 -2.82 9.58 -21.01
N ALA A 60 -1.61 9.87 -20.49
CA ALA A 60 -0.40 9.16 -20.94
C ALA A 60 -0.49 7.66 -20.62
N LYS A 61 -0.95 7.31 -19.42
CA LYS A 61 -1.12 5.91 -19.01
C LYS A 61 -2.27 5.25 -19.75
N TRP A 62 -3.40 5.94 -19.93
CA TRP A 62 -4.50 5.39 -20.71
C TRP A 62 -4.10 5.12 -22.17
N LYS A 63 -3.41 6.03 -22.86
CA LYS A 63 -2.91 5.81 -24.22
C LYS A 63 -1.88 4.68 -24.31
N LYS A 64 -1.03 4.54 -23.29
CA LYS A 64 -0.02 3.49 -23.26
C LYS A 64 -0.62 2.10 -23.09
N TYR A 65 -1.53 1.96 -22.12
CA TYR A 65 -2.01 0.66 -21.66
C TYR A 65 -3.35 0.23 -22.27
N THR A 66 -4.07 1.13 -22.92
CA THR A 66 -5.40 0.83 -23.47
C THR A 66 -5.49 1.14 -24.97
N LYS A 67 -6.64 0.81 -25.56
CA LYS A 67 -6.94 1.07 -26.97
C LYS A 67 -7.53 2.47 -27.20
N ILE A 68 -7.57 3.33 -26.17
CA ILE A 68 -8.22 4.64 -26.21
C ILE A 68 -7.30 5.68 -26.85
N ASN A 69 -7.79 6.41 -27.85
CA ASN A 69 -7.08 7.51 -28.50
C ASN A 69 -7.76 8.86 -28.27
N SER A 70 -9.11 8.91 -28.30
CA SER A 70 -9.87 10.14 -28.11
C SER A 70 -10.57 10.17 -26.76
N VAL A 71 -10.53 11.33 -26.11
CA VAL A 71 -11.14 11.54 -24.80
C VAL A 71 -11.98 12.80 -24.83
N PHE A 72 -13.21 12.69 -24.32
CA PHE A 72 -14.14 13.79 -24.14
C PHE A 72 -14.45 13.96 -22.65
N LEU A 73 -14.73 15.20 -22.25
CA LEU A 73 -15.42 15.49 -21.01
C LEU A 73 -16.93 15.57 -21.31
N GLU A 74 -17.70 14.73 -20.67
CA GLU A 74 -19.17 14.80 -20.70
C GLU A 74 -19.66 15.39 -19.39
N LEU A 75 -20.50 16.43 -19.48
CA LEU A 75 -21.13 17.08 -18.33
C LEU A 75 -22.65 17.01 -18.48
N ASN A 76 -23.34 16.68 -17.40
CA ASN A 76 -24.77 16.83 -17.25
C ASN A 76 -25.03 17.94 -16.23
N PHE A 77 -25.66 19.04 -16.65
CA PHE A 77 -25.68 20.28 -15.90
C PHE A 77 -26.99 21.07 -16.06
N LYS A 78 -27.14 22.10 -15.23
CA LYS A 78 -28.14 23.15 -15.35
C LYS A 78 -27.51 24.47 -14.94
N GLY A 79 -27.83 25.56 -15.66
CA GLY A 79 -27.31 26.90 -15.40
C GLY A 79 -26.26 27.33 -16.44
N LYS A 80 -25.60 28.46 -16.15
CA LYS A 80 -24.60 29.06 -17.04
C LYS A 80 -23.22 29.03 -16.43
N ALA A 81 -22.24 28.51 -17.19
CA ALA A 81 -20.86 28.47 -16.76
C ALA A 81 -19.88 28.49 -17.95
N GLU A 82 -18.67 28.93 -17.71
CA GLU A 82 -17.52 28.75 -18.61
C GLU A 82 -16.78 27.47 -18.19
N ILE A 83 -16.64 26.53 -19.13
CA ILE A 83 -15.86 25.31 -18.95
C ILE A 83 -14.53 25.49 -19.66
N THR A 84 -13.43 25.27 -18.96
CA THR A 84 -12.08 25.31 -19.53
C THR A 84 -11.44 23.94 -19.40
N LEU A 85 -11.02 23.35 -20.52
CA LEU A 85 -10.25 22.11 -20.57
C LEU A 85 -8.75 22.41 -20.51
N TYR A 86 -8.01 21.62 -19.73
CA TYR A 86 -6.58 21.78 -19.56
C TYR A 86 -5.81 20.51 -19.88
N SER A 87 -4.59 20.69 -20.38
CA SER A 87 -3.57 19.64 -20.48
C SER A 87 -2.40 19.97 -19.55
N HIS A 88 -1.79 18.92 -18.99
CA HIS A 88 -0.67 19.03 -18.07
C HIS A 88 0.51 18.23 -18.56
N LYS A 89 1.71 18.79 -18.44
CA LYS A 89 2.99 18.13 -18.68
C LYS A 89 4.00 18.56 -17.66
N ILE A 90 5.04 17.76 -17.48
CA ILE A 90 6.19 18.09 -16.65
C ILE A 90 7.39 18.28 -17.58
N LEU A 91 7.97 19.47 -17.56
CA LEU A 91 9.19 19.81 -18.29
C LEU A 91 10.21 20.41 -17.34
N TYR A 92 11.43 19.88 -17.38
CA TYR A 92 12.53 20.31 -16.50
C TYR A 92 12.20 20.31 -15.01
N GLY A 93 11.30 19.39 -14.60
CA GLY A 93 10.85 19.27 -13.21
C GLY A 93 9.73 20.25 -12.82
N GLU A 94 9.18 21.03 -13.74
CA GLU A 94 8.08 21.97 -13.51
C GLU A 94 6.78 21.53 -14.20
N GLU A 95 5.66 21.79 -13.56
CA GLU A 95 4.35 21.61 -14.16
C GLU A 95 4.06 22.72 -15.18
N ILE A 96 3.65 22.33 -16.37
CA ILE A 96 3.12 23.25 -17.39
C ILE A 96 1.66 22.89 -17.64
N ARG A 97 0.78 23.83 -17.29
CA ARG A 97 -0.67 23.74 -17.55
C ARG A 97 -1.02 24.60 -18.75
N SER A 98 -1.68 24.02 -19.74
CA SER A 98 -2.09 24.70 -20.97
C SER A 98 -3.59 24.56 -21.21
N VAL A 99 -4.23 25.62 -21.68
CA VAL A 99 -5.64 25.58 -22.09
C VAL A 99 -5.74 24.83 -23.42
N VAL A 100 -6.59 23.82 -23.45
CA VAL A 100 -6.91 23.03 -24.67
C VAL A 100 -8.14 23.58 -25.36
N ASN A 101 -9.17 23.91 -24.59
CA ASN A 101 -10.44 24.42 -25.08
C ASN A 101 -11.14 25.25 -24.00
N ARG A 102 -12.00 26.18 -24.45
CA ARG A 102 -12.84 26.97 -23.56
C ARG A 102 -14.21 27.16 -24.21
N GLN A 103 -15.28 26.88 -23.45
CA GLN A 103 -16.64 26.99 -23.94
C GLN A 103 -17.57 27.49 -22.84
N ILE A 104 -18.46 28.41 -23.19
CA ILE A 104 -19.59 28.81 -22.35
C ILE A 104 -20.76 27.86 -22.66
N ILE A 105 -21.31 27.27 -21.60
CA ILE A 105 -22.51 26.46 -21.64
C ILE A 105 -23.63 27.19 -20.89
N ASP A 106 -24.87 27.09 -21.36
CA ASP A 106 -26.00 27.77 -20.79
C ASP A 106 -27.26 26.95 -21.03
N SER A 107 -27.98 26.56 -19.98
CA SER A 107 -29.25 25.86 -20.10
C SER A 107 -30.11 26.05 -18.84
N GLU A 108 -31.36 26.46 -19.01
CA GLU A 108 -32.33 26.60 -17.92
C GLU A 108 -32.87 25.25 -17.41
N LYS A 109 -32.72 24.19 -18.21
CA LYS A 109 -33.10 22.81 -17.86
C LYS A 109 -31.87 21.94 -17.77
N SER A 110 -32.05 20.72 -17.25
CA SER A 110 -30.96 19.72 -17.31
C SER A 110 -30.58 19.47 -18.76
N ASP A 111 -29.31 19.62 -19.08
CA ASP A 111 -28.73 19.46 -20.40
C ASP A 111 -27.40 18.75 -20.36
N LYS A 112 -26.92 18.31 -21.51
CA LYS A 112 -25.72 17.50 -21.68
C LYS A 112 -24.78 18.08 -22.72
N VAL A 113 -23.51 18.22 -22.36
CA VAL A 113 -22.48 18.66 -23.31
C VAL A 113 -21.30 17.67 -23.30
N MET A 114 -20.72 17.50 -24.50
CA MET A 114 -19.49 16.74 -24.70
C MET A 114 -18.40 17.64 -25.29
N LEU A 115 -17.27 17.74 -24.59
CA LEU A 115 -16.15 18.59 -24.96
C LEU A 115 -14.90 17.73 -25.26
N LEU A 116 -14.37 17.83 -26.46
CA LEU A 116 -13.21 17.06 -26.93
C LEU A 116 -11.92 17.65 -26.38
N TYR A 117 -11.03 16.79 -25.86
CA TYR A 117 -9.62 17.12 -25.64
C TYR A 117 -8.84 16.93 -26.95
N ASN A 118 -8.83 17.98 -27.76
CA ASN A 118 -8.07 17.98 -29.01
C ASN A 118 -6.63 18.46 -28.72
N ASN A 119 -5.75 17.53 -28.42
CA ASN A 119 -4.35 17.84 -28.13
C ASN A 119 -3.43 16.74 -28.69
N ASN A 120 -2.55 17.13 -29.64
CA ASN A 120 -1.60 16.25 -30.32
C ASN A 120 -0.20 16.22 -29.64
N ASP A 121 0.00 16.97 -28.55
CA ASP A 121 1.28 16.97 -27.82
C ASP A 121 1.46 15.63 -27.08
N LYS A 122 2.45 14.85 -27.53
CA LYS A 122 2.79 13.54 -26.96
C LYS A 122 3.35 13.61 -25.54
N ASN A 123 3.77 14.79 -25.09
CA ASN A 123 4.31 15.00 -23.75
C ASN A 123 3.24 15.28 -22.70
N VAL A 124 1.97 15.35 -23.09
CA VAL A 124 0.86 15.53 -22.15
C VAL A 124 0.66 14.26 -21.33
N ILE A 125 0.74 14.42 -20.02
CA ILE A 125 0.60 13.32 -19.06
C ILE A 125 -0.77 13.24 -18.43
N SER A 126 -1.50 14.38 -18.32
CA SER A 126 -2.82 14.42 -17.72
C SER A 126 -3.73 15.45 -18.37
N TYR A 127 -5.04 15.21 -18.31
CA TYR A 127 -6.10 16.17 -18.62
C TYR A 127 -6.87 16.54 -17.36
N SER A 128 -7.35 17.79 -17.31
CA SER A 128 -8.27 18.24 -16.28
C SER A 128 -9.23 19.29 -16.84
N TYR A 129 -10.14 19.78 -16.02
CA TYR A 129 -11.02 20.89 -16.41
C TYR A 129 -11.32 21.78 -15.21
N GLY A 130 -11.79 22.99 -15.50
CA GLY A 130 -12.30 23.93 -14.53
C GLY A 130 -13.66 24.48 -14.95
N ILE A 131 -14.44 24.87 -13.98
CA ILE A 131 -15.75 25.54 -14.12
C ILE A 131 -15.65 26.92 -13.51
N LYS A 132 -16.13 27.93 -14.25
CA LYS A 132 -16.29 29.30 -13.75
C LYS A 132 -17.73 29.72 -13.93
N THR A 133 -18.42 29.98 -12.84
CA THR A 133 -19.80 30.49 -12.82
C THR A 133 -19.83 32.00 -12.87
N PHE A 134 -20.99 32.57 -13.15
CA PHE A 134 -21.20 34.03 -13.27
C PHE A 134 -21.95 34.57 -12.05
N THR A 135 -23.27 34.72 -12.10
CA THR A 135 -24.09 35.32 -11.04
C THR A 135 -25.02 34.32 -10.39
N ASP A 136 -25.54 33.37 -11.18
CA ASP A 136 -26.54 32.41 -10.73
C ASP A 136 -25.93 31.08 -10.38
N ASP A 137 -26.66 30.24 -9.67
CA ASP A 137 -26.24 28.91 -9.31
C ASP A 137 -26.11 28.02 -10.54
N PHE A 138 -24.97 27.32 -10.60
CA PHE A 138 -24.74 26.29 -11.58
C PHE A 138 -24.79 24.93 -10.88
N ARG A 139 -25.56 24.01 -11.42
CA ARG A 139 -25.73 22.66 -10.88
C ARG A 139 -25.09 21.63 -11.81
N LEU A 140 -24.14 20.88 -11.31
CA LEU A 140 -23.51 19.76 -11.99
C LEU A 140 -24.07 18.45 -11.43
N PHE A 141 -24.85 17.73 -12.23
CA PHE A 141 -25.49 16.47 -11.82
C PHE A 141 -24.51 15.32 -11.84
N ASN A 142 -23.74 15.21 -12.91
CA ASN A 142 -22.61 14.30 -13.05
C ASN A 142 -21.64 14.79 -14.11
N ALA A 143 -20.43 14.27 -14.05
CA ALA A 143 -19.39 14.51 -15.04
C ALA A 143 -18.55 13.24 -15.20
N ARG A 144 -18.02 12.99 -16.41
CA ARG A 144 -17.18 11.84 -16.68
C ARG A 144 -16.29 12.05 -17.91
N TYR A 145 -15.15 11.41 -17.91
CA TYR A 145 -14.37 11.23 -19.12
C TYR A 145 -14.92 10.05 -19.90
N VAL A 146 -15.13 10.26 -21.21
CA VAL A 146 -15.72 9.27 -22.10
C VAL A 146 -14.97 9.20 -23.43
N THR A 147 -15.16 8.12 -24.19
CA THR A 147 -14.77 8.01 -25.57
C THR A 147 -15.97 7.68 -26.45
N ASN A 148 -15.94 8.08 -27.71
CA ASN A 148 -16.91 7.69 -28.74
C ASN A 148 -16.35 6.64 -29.72
N GLU A 149 -15.17 6.11 -29.40
CA GLU A 149 -14.55 5.04 -30.20
C GLU A 149 -15.28 3.72 -29.94
N CYS A 150 -15.66 3.02 -31.00
CA CYS A 150 -16.27 1.70 -30.90
C CYS A 150 -15.17 0.65 -30.59
N ILE A 151 -14.83 0.50 -29.31
CA ILE A 151 -13.82 -0.45 -28.86
C ILE A 151 -14.52 -1.64 -28.23
N LYS A 152 -14.13 -2.84 -28.64
CA LYS A 152 -14.61 -4.06 -27.99
C LYS A 152 -14.09 -4.11 -26.56
N GLU A 153 -14.99 -4.06 -25.58
CA GLU A 153 -14.67 -4.20 -24.17
C GLU A 153 -14.16 -5.61 -23.84
N ASN A 154 -13.14 -5.68 -23.02
CA ASN A 154 -12.73 -6.94 -22.40
C ASN A 154 -13.76 -7.33 -21.33
N ARG A 155 -13.98 -8.64 -21.17
CA ARG A 155 -14.73 -9.12 -20.02
C ARG A 155 -13.93 -8.85 -18.74
N VAL A 156 -14.61 -8.40 -17.70
CA VAL A 156 -14.01 -8.20 -16.36
C VAL A 156 -14.87 -8.90 -15.33
N LYS A 157 -14.31 -9.87 -14.61
CA LYS A 157 -14.88 -10.53 -13.44
C LYS A 157 -13.78 -10.65 -12.39
N LEU A 158 -13.98 -10.02 -11.25
CA LEU A 158 -13.00 -9.89 -10.18
C LEU A 158 -13.31 -10.86 -9.05
N ALA A 159 -12.29 -11.49 -8.48
CA ALA A 159 -12.37 -12.12 -7.18
C ALA A 159 -11.55 -11.29 -6.19
N LEU A 160 -12.18 -10.77 -5.15
CA LEU A 160 -11.53 -10.01 -4.08
C LEU A 160 -11.32 -10.92 -2.87
N ILE A 161 -10.08 -11.08 -2.43
CA ILE A 161 -9.70 -11.96 -1.33
C ILE A 161 -9.22 -11.12 -0.15
N PHE A 162 -9.93 -11.25 0.97
CA PHE A 162 -9.51 -10.76 2.28
C PHE A 162 -9.00 -11.91 3.14
N THR A 163 -7.96 -11.64 3.91
CA THR A 163 -7.58 -12.49 5.04
C THR A 163 -7.73 -11.70 6.33
N THR A 164 -8.36 -12.29 7.35
CA THR A 164 -8.66 -11.59 8.61
C THR A 164 -8.42 -12.46 9.83
N TYR A 165 -8.03 -11.81 10.94
CA TYR A 165 -7.85 -12.45 12.25
C TYR A 165 -8.35 -11.54 13.36
N ASN A 166 -9.53 -11.86 13.94
CA ASN A 166 -10.17 -11.09 15.02
C ASN A 166 -10.48 -9.62 14.66
N ARG A 167 -10.84 -9.33 13.39
CA ARG A 167 -11.08 -7.97 12.88
C ARG A 167 -12.42 -7.82 12.15
N GLU A 168 -13.48 -8.42 12.70
CA GLU A 168 -14.83 -8.43 12.11
C GLU A 168 -15.35 -7.04 11.72
N LYS A 169 -15.06 -6.01 12.54
CA LYS A 169 -15.49 -4.64 12.27
C LYS A 169 -14.97 -4.11 10.91
N TYR A 170 -13.70 -4.36 10.60
CA TYR A 170 -13.08 -3.89 9.36
C TYR A 170 -13.66 -4.63 8.14
N ILE A 171 -13.83 -5.94 8.26
CA ILE A 171 -14.45 -6.73 7.19
C ILE A 171 -15.88 -6.26 6.92
N LYS A 172 -16.71 -6.02 7.95
CA LYS A 172 -18.07 -5.52 7.77
C LYS A 172 -18.09 -4.19 7.00
N GLN A 173 -17.23 -3.24 7.37
CA GLN A 173 -17.12 -1.96 6.66
C GLN A 173 -16.74 -2.14 5.19
N ASN A 174 -15.74 -2.96 4.89
CA ASN A 174 -15.34 -3.23 3.51
C ASN A 174 -16.47 -3.91 2.71
N LEU A 175 -17.18 -4.88 3.30
CA LEU A 175 -18.32 -5.54 2.65
C LEU A 175 -19.47 -4.57 2.37
N GLU A 176 -19.76 -3.62 3.28
CA GLU A 176 -20.76 -2.56 3.07
C GLU A 176 -20.41 -1.65 1.89
N HIS A 177 -19.13 -1.29 1.73
CA HIS A 177 -18.67 -0.50 0.59
C HIS A 177 -18.74 -1.31 -0.72
N ILE A 178 -18.32 -2.58 -0.70
CA ILE A 178 -18.32 -3.45 -1.87
C ILE A 178 -19.74 -3.83 -2.30
N ALA A 179 -20.70 -3.93 -1.37
CA ALA A 179 -22.10 -4.20 -1.67
C ALA A 179 -22.75 -3.14 -2.58
N LYS A 180 -22.17 -1.94 -2.69
CA LYS A 180 -22.60 -0.87 -3.61
C LYS A 180 -22.09 -1.07 -5.04
N CYS A 181 -21.16 -2.00 -5.24
CA CYS A 181 -20.60 -2.31 -6.54
C CYS A 181 -21.50 -3.29 -7.31
N ASP A 182 -21.23 -3.44 -8.62
CA ASP A 182 -21.90 -4.43 -9.47
C ASP A 182 -21.56 -5.86 -9.02
N SER A 183 -22.52 -6.51 -8.36
CA SER A 183 -22.35 -7.86 -7.79
C SER A 183 -22.09 -8.95 -8.85
N GLU A 184 -22.49 -8.72 -10.12
CA GLU A 184 -22.20 -9.67 -11.19
C GLU A 184 -20.71 -9.67 -11.57
N LYS A 185 -20.01 -8.57 -11.33
CA LYS A 185 -18.59 -8.41 -11.67
C LYS A 185 -17.64 -8.74 -10.54
N ILE A 186 -18.12 -8.89 -9.31
CA ILE A 186 -17.28 -9.07 -8.13
C ILE A 186 -17.76 -10.26 -7.31
N HIS A 187 -16.82 -11.15 -6.93
CA HIS A 187 -17.01 -12.15 -5.90
C HIS A 187 -16.01 -11.88 -4.78
N VAL A 188 -16.42 -12.02 -3.52
CA VAL A 188 -15.57 -11.75 -2.36
C VAL A 188 -15.33 -13.05 -1.59
N TYR A 189 -14.07 -13.38 -1.36
CA TYR A 189 -13.63 -14.42 -0.44
C TYR A 189 -13.12 -13.77 0.85
N VAL A 190 -13.71 -14.12 1.97
CA VAL A 190 -13.24 -13.71 3.30
C VAL A 190 -12.67 -14.94 4.00
N ILE A 191 -11.36 -14.96 4.16
CA ILE A 191 -10.66 -16.05 4.85
C ILE A 191 -10.52 -15.68 6.33
N ASP A 192 -11.30 -16.38 7.15
CA ASP A 192 -11.36 -16.16 8.60
C ASP A 192 -10.33 -17.04 9.33
N ASN A 193 -9.14 -16.52 9.52
CA ASN A 193 -8.03 -17.18 10.23
C ASN A 193 -8.28 -17.38 11.74
N ALA A 194 -9.37 -16.82 12.29
CA ALA A 194 -9.76 -17.01 13.69
C ALA A 194 -10.95 -17.98 13.83
N SER A 195 -11.61 -18.32 12.73
CA SER A 195 -12.83 -19.15 12.67
C SER A 195 -13.97 -18.65 13.56
N ASN A 196 -14.03 -17.33 13.81
CA ASN A 196 -14.97 -16.73 14.77
C ASN A 196 -15.80 -15.57 14.20
N LEU A 197 -15.73 -15.30 12.89
CA LEU A 197 -16.57 -14.27 12.29
C LEU A 197 -18.05 -14.61 12.38
N ASN A 198 -18.84 -13.62 12.80
CA ASN A 198 -20.31 -13.71 12.78
C ASN A 198 -20.89 -13.13 11.47
N ILE A 199 -20.30 -13.54 10.34
CA ILE A 199 -20.72 -13.17 8.98
C ILE A 199 -20.97 -14.49 8.23
N LYS A 200 -22.16 -14.64 7.66
CA LYS A 200 -22.48 -15.80 6.83
C LYS A 200 -22.18 -15.50 5.37
N SER A 201 -21.84 -16.54 4.60
CA SER A 201 -21.77 -16.43 3.14
C SER A 201 -23.14 -16.08 2.56
N TYR A 202 -23.15 -15.19 1.56
CA TYR A 202 -24.37 -14.78 0.86
C TYR A 202 -24.02 -14.29 -0.56
N ASN A 203 -24.95 -14.50 -1.51
CA ASN A 203 -24.80 -14.06 -2.90
C ASN A 203 -23.36 -14.22 -3.45
N ASN A 204 -22.64 -13.08 -3.58
CA ASN A 204 -21.29 -13.00 -4.10
C ASN A 204 -20.21 -12.90 -2.99
N VAL A 205 -20.53 -13.28 -1.75
CA VAL A 205 -19.60 -13.29 -0.61
C VAL A 205 -19.48 -14.69 -0.03
N SER A 206 -18.29 -15.26 -0.03
CA SER A 206 -17.95 -16.56 0.57
C SER A 206 -17.07 -16.35 1.79
N VAL A 207 -17.54 -16.78 2.97
CA VAL A 207 -16.75 -16.76 4.21
C VAL A 207 -16.22 -18.15 4.48
N ILE A 208 -14.90 -18.27 4.59
CA ILE A 208 -14.19 -19.55 4.70
C ILE A 208 -13.41 -19.56 6.00
N LYS A 209 -13.75 -20.50 6.89
CA LYS A 209 -13.04 -20.71 8.15
C LYS A 209 -11.66 -21.30 7.90
N ASN A 210 -10.68 -20.82 8.66
CA ASN A 210 -9.31 -21.27 8.57
C ASN A 210 -8.65 -21.29 9.96
N GLN A 211 -7.55 -22.02 10.09
CA GLN A 211 -6.63 -21.87 11.23
C GLN A 211 -5.75 -20.62 11.03
N ASN A 212 -5.15 -20.11 12.09
CA ASN A 212 -4.27 -18.96 11.96
C ASN A 212 -2.91 -19.35 11.34
N VAL A 213 -2.82 -19.19 10.04
CA VAL A 213 -1.59 -19.38 9.25
C VAL A 213 -1.02 -18.06 8.72
N GLY A 214 -1.44 -16.94 9.32
CA GLY A 214 -1.04 -15.58 8.94
C GLY A 214 -1.65 -15.10 7.62
N GLY A 215 -1.22 -13.91 7.18
CA GLY A 215 -1.66 -13.32 5.90
C GLY A 215 -1.33 -14.21 4.71
N ALA A 216 -0.09 -14.69 4.62
CA ALA A 216 0.36 -15.56 3.53
C ALA A 216 -0.52 -16.81 3.38
N GLY A 217 -0.87 -17.46 4.50
CA GLY A 217 -1.71 -18.66 4.47
C GLY A 217 -3.18 -18.38 4.18
N GLY A 218 -3.71 -17.26 4.67
CA GLY A 218 -5.06 -16.83 4.33
C GLY A 218 -5.19 -16.52 2.85
N PHE A 219 -4.25 -15.78 2.26
CA PHE A 219 -4.23 -15.53 0.83
C PHE A 219 -4.03 -16.81 0.01
N ALA A 220 -3.18 -17.74 0.46
CA ALA A 220 -3.03 -19.03 -0.20
C ALA A 220 -4.35 -19.82 -0.25
N LEU A 221 -5.10 -19.91 0.86
CA LEU A 221 -6.40 -20.55 0.88
C LEU A 221 -7.43 -19.83 -0.01
N GLY A 222 -7.41 -18.51 -0.02
CA GLY A 222 -8.24 -17.70 -0.91
C GLY A 222 -7.91 -17.95 -2.38
N MET A 223 -6.64 -18.05 -2.75
CA MET A 223 -6.19 -18.39 -4.11
C MET A 223 -6.58 -19.82 -4.49
N ILE A 224 -6.52 -20.79 -3.58
CA ILE A 224 -7.00 -22.18 -3.82
C ILE A 224 -8.49 -22.16 -4.15
N ASN A 225 -9.30 -21.45 -3.36
CA ASN A 225 -10.74 -21.32 -3.64
C ASN A 225 -11.01 -20.58 -4.97
N PHE A 226 -10.21 -19.58 -5.31
CA PHE A 226 -10.26 -18.92 -6.62
C PHE A 226 -10.04 -19.94 -7.76
N ILE A 227 -8.99 -20.78 -7.65
CA ILE A 227 -8.66 -21.79 -8.66
C ILE A 227 -9.81 -22.81 -8.79
N ASP A 228 -10.35 -23.31 -7.69
CA ASP A 228 -11.39 -24.31 -7.67
C ASP A 228 -12.71 -23.79 -8.29
N ASN A 229 -13.00 -22.50 -8.15
CA ASN A 229 -14.20 -21.88 -8.71
C ASN A 229 -13.97 -21.23 -10.09
N MET A 230 -12.73 -21.25 -10.62
CA MET A 230 -12.37 -20.58 -11.88
C MET A 230 -13.25 -21.01 -13.07
N LYS A 231 -13.57 -22.29 -13.19
CA LYS A 231 -14.36 -22.82 -14.33
C LYS A 231 -15.79 -22.28 -14.32
N ASN A 232 -16.39 -22.12 -13.15
CA ASN A 232 -17.77 -21.68 -12.97
C ASN A 232 -17.87 -20.15 -13.07
N GLU A 233 -17.03 -19.45 -12.35
CA GLU A 233 -17.06 -17.98 -12.21
C GLU A 233 -16.37 -17.27 -13.38
N ARG A 234 -15.38 -17.92 -14.01
CA ARG A 234 -14.58 -17.37 -15.11
C ARG A 234 -13.94 -16.04 -14.71
N TYR A 235 -13.31 -15.98 -13.56
CA TYR A 235 -12.58 -14.80 -13.10
C TYR A 235 -11.53 -14.36 -14.11
N THR A 236 -11.33 -13.05 -14.22
CA THR A 236 -10.28 -12.46 -15.05
C THR A 236 -9.11 -11.97 -14.21
N HIS A 237 -9.40 -11.50 -13.01
CA HIS A 237 -8.39 -11.00 -12.08
C HIS A 237 -8.75 -11.39 -10.64
N CYS A 238 -7.69 -11.55 -9.84
CA CYS A 238 -7.76 -11.69 -8.39
C CYS A 238 -7.26 -10.38 -7.75
N ILE A 239 -7.94 -9.88 -6.75
CA ILE A 239 -7.50 -8.75 -5.93
C ILE A 239 -7.17 -9.27 -4.54
N LEU A 240 -5.94 -9.07 -4.10
CA LEU A 240 -5.53 -9.35 -2.73
C LEU A 240 -5.57 -8.05 -1.95
N MET A 241 -6.20 -8.08 -0.78
CA MET A 241 -6.41 -6.89 0.03
C MET A 241 -6.37 -7.20 1.52
N ASP A 242 -5.66 -6.36 2.29
CA ASP A 242 -5.64 -6.41 3.75
C ASP A 242 -7.02 -6.04 4.33
N ASP A 243 -7.39 -6.67 5.44
CA ASP A 243 -8.68 -6.45 6.11
C ASP A 243 -8.82 -5.04 6.71
N ASP A 244 -7.72 -4.43 7.15
CA ASP A 244 -7.66 -3.08 7.73
C ASP A 244 -7.39 -1.97 6.68
N ALA A 245 -7.35 -2.30 5.39
CA ALA A 245 -7.41 -1.33 4.31
C ALA A 245 -8.88 -1.01 3.97
N ASN A 246 -9.24 0.26 3.88
CA ASN A 246 -10.57 0.70 3.48
C ASN A 246 -10.60 0.96 1.97
N ILE A 247 -11.60 0.43 1.28
CA ILE A 247 -11.81 0.68 -0.14
C ILE A 247 -13.18 1.30 -0.37
N ASP A 248 -13.27 2.17 -1.39
CA ASP A 248 -14.54 2.71 -1.88
C ASP A 248 -14.95 2.03 -3.20
N CYS A 249 -16.25 1.81 -3.39
CA CYS A 249 -16.79 1.20 -4.62
C CYS A 249 -16.39 1.98 -5.88
N LYS A 250 -16.26 3.30 -5.82
CA LYS A 250 -15.85 4.14 -6.94
C LYS A 250 -14.42 3.83 -7.41
N VAL A 251 -13.53 3.43 -6.50
CA VAL A 251 -12.18 2.97 -6.85
C VAL A 251 -12.25 1.66 -7.64
N ILE A 252 -13.07 0.71 -7.19
CA ILE A 252 -13.29 -0.57 -7.88
C ILE A 252 -13.92 -0.35 -9.25
N GLN A 253 -14.90 0.55 -9.37
CA GLN A 253 -15.53 0.87 -10.65
C GLN A 253 -14.52 1.49 -11.64
N ARG A 254 -13.63 2.36 -11.16
CA ARG A 254 -12.54 2.93 -11.96
C ARG A 254 -11.58 1.85 -12.46
N LEU A 255 -11.22 0.90 -11.60
CA LEU A 255 -10.41 -0.26 -11.98
C LEU A 255 -11.11 -1.10 -13.06
N ILE A 256 -12.40 -1.42 -12.89
CA ILE A 256 -13.17 -2.17 -13.88
C ILE A 256 -13.19 -1.45 -15.22
N ASN A 257 -13.42 -0.14 -15.24
CA ASN A 257 -13.42 0.65 -16.47
C ASN A 257 -12.05 0.63 -17.16
N PHE A 258 -10.95 0.70 -16.42
CA PHE A 258 -9.61 0.59 -17.00
C PHE A 258 -9.36 -0.81 -17.60
N LEU A 259 -9.72 -1.88 -16.88
CA LEU A 259 -9.54 -3.26 -17.33
C LEU A 259 -10.38 -3.61 -18.57
N LYS A 260 -11.56 -2.99 -18.75
CA LYS A 260 -12.38 -3.16 -19.97
C LYS A 260 -11.64 -2.77 -21.23
N TYR A 261 -10.76 -1.78 -21.18
CA TYR A 261 -10.11 -1.22 -22.35
C TYR A 261 -8.62 -1.54 -22.44
N ILE A 262 -8.04 -2.26 -21.46
CA ILE A 262 -6.62 -2.62 -21.46
C ILE A 262 -6.26 -3.42 -22.73
N ASN A 263 -5.11 -3.11 -23.35
CA ASN A 263 -4.59 -3.83 -24.49
C ASN A 263 -4.19 -5.26 -24.11
N SER A 264 -4.32 -6.17 -25.07
CA SER A 264 -3.93 -7.58 -24.87
C SER A 264 -2.46 -7.74 -24.47
N GLU A 265 -1.59 -6.87 -24.93
CA GLU A 265 -0.16 -6.82 -24.56
C GLU A 265 0.05 -6.59 -23.05
N TYR A 266 -0.84 -5.82 -22.41
CA TYR A 266 -0.76 -5.49 -20.99
C TYR A 266 -1.76 -6.25 -20.12
N TYR A 267 -2.52 -7.17 -20.70
CA TYR A 267 -3.56 -7.91 -19.97
C TYR A 267 -2.98 -8.75 -18.81
N GLY A 268 -1.73 -9.22 -18.95
CA GLY A 268 -0.96 -9.90 -17.91
C GLY A 268 -0.27 -8.96 -16.91
N SER A 269 -0.54 -7.64 -16.92
CA SER A 269 0.06 -6.70 -15.97
C SER A 269 -0.64 -6.75 -14.61
N PHE A 270 0.13 -6.64 -13.54
CA PHE A 270 -0.46 -6.37 -12.22
C PHE A 270 -0.85 -4.90 -12.12
N ILE A 271 -1.84 -4.59 -11.27
CA ILE A 271 -2.15 -3.21 -10.93
C ILE A 271 -1.91 -3.00 -9.43
N SER A 272 -1.03 -2.07 -9.11
CA SER A 272 -0.73 -1.70 -7.72
C SER A 272 -1.64 -0.54 -7.29
N GLY A 273 -2.51 -0.78 -6.32
CA GLY A 273 -3.24 0.28 -5.67
C GLY A 273 -2.35 1.07 -4.70
N ALA A 274 -2.44 2.40 -4.77
CA ALA A 274 -1.69 3.24 -3.85
C ALA A 274 -2.20 3.09 -2.41
N MET A 275 -1.29 3.06 -1.45
CA MET A 275 -1.62 3.13 -0.04
C MET A 275 -1.66 4.59 0.41
N LEU A 276 -2.81 5.04 0.89
CA LEU A 276 -3.01 6.32 1.56
C LEU A 276 -3.21 6.10 3.06
N ARG A 277 -2.87 7.08 3.88
CA ARG A 277 -3.06 7.01 5.33
C ARG A 277 -4.52 7.31 5.71
N LYS A 278 -5.06 6.61 6.69
CA LYS A 278 -6.40 6.89 7.24
C LYS A 278 -6.46 8.19 8.04
N ASP A 279 -5.42 8.46 8.81
CA ASP A 279 -5.32 9.64 9.67
C ASP A 279 -4.95 10.92 8.90
N LEU A 280 -4.28 10.78 7.75
CA LEU A 280 -3.91 11.82 6.80
C LEU A 280 -4.34 11.40 5.41
N SER A 281 -5.63 11.47 5.11
CA SER A 281 -6.24 10.86 3.92
C SER A 281 -5.67 11.32 2.58
N TYR A 282 -4.92 12.41 2.59
CA TYR A 282 -4.21 12.99 1.45
C TYR A 282 -2.75 12.55 1.33
N TYR A 283 -2.23 11.77 2.29
CA TYR A 283 -0.82 11.37 2.29
C TYR A 283 -0.65 9.99 1.69
N GLN A 284 0.06 9.93 0.54
CA GLN A 284 0.43 8.67 -0.11
C GLN A 284 1.69 8.10 0.52
N VAL A 285 1.59 6.86 0.98
CA VAL A 285 2.71 6.11 1.55
C VAL A 285 3.51 5.41 0.46
N GLU A 286 2.80 4.77 -0.48
CA GLU A 286 3.44 3.97 -1.54
C GLU A 286 2.48 3.72 -2.69
N SER A 287 3.03 3.58 -3.89
CA SER A 287 2.33 3.11 -5.09
C SER A 287 3.25 2.17 -5.87
N GLY A 288 3.39 0.93 -5.36
CA GLY A 288 4.36 -0.06 -5.81
C GLY A 288 5.78 0.22 -5.31
N ALA A 289 6.64 -0.80 -5.32
CA ALA A 289 7.99 -0.69 -4.77
C ALA A 289 9.00 -1.61 -5.47
N LYS A 290 10.28 -1.40 -5.15
CA LYS A 290 11.40 -2.26 -5.53
C LYS A 290 11.95 -2.98 -4.31
N TRP A 291 12.57 -4.13 -4.56
CA TRP A 291 13.27 -4.90 -3.55
C TRP A 291 14.78 -4.82 -3.75
N ASN A 292 15.43 -3.95 -3.01
CA ASN A 292 16.88 -3.80 -3.07
C ASN A 292 17.56 -4.59 -1.95
N ASN A 293 17.90 -5.86 -2.23
CA ASN A 293 18.62 -6.74 -1.30
C ASN A 293 18.04 -6.79 0.12
N GLY A 294 16.71 -6.83 0.23
CA GLY A 294 16.03 -6.87 1.53
C GLY A 294 15.65 -5.51 2.09
N LYS A 295 15.68 -4.49 1.26
CA LYS A 295 15.14 -3.16 1.57
C LYS A 295 14.05 -2.81 0.58
N ILE A 296 12.96 -2.32 1.10
CA ILE A 296 11.86 -1.77 0.31
C ILE A 296 12.24 -0.36 -0.12
N GLU A 297 12.15 -0.09 -1.42
CA GLU A 297 12.26 1.25 -2.01
C GLU A 297 10.89 1.60 -2.59
N SER A 298 10.07 2.28 -1.78
CA SER A 298 8.70 2.65 -2.12
C SER A 298 8.66 3.70 -3.23
N ASN A 299 7.86 3.45 -4.26
CA ASN A 299 7.56 4.44 -5.29
C ASN A 299 6.48 5.41 -4.78
N GLY A 300 6.64 6.71 -5.07
CA GLY A 300 5.67 7.73 -4.67
C GLY A 300 5.51 7.87 -3.15
N HIS A 301 6.59 7.66 -2.39
CA HIS A 301 6.59 7.79 -0.93
C HIS A 301 6.52 9.23 -0.47
N GLY A 302 5.67 9.50 0.51
CA GLY A 302 5.63 10.82 1.19
C GLY A 302 4.98 11.93 0.37
N ILE A 303 4.08 11.59 -0.56
CA ILE A 303 3.42 12.54 -1.44
C ILE A 303 2.20 13.15 -0.75
N ASP A 304 2.11 14.48 -0.72
CA ASP A 304 0.89 15.23 -0.38
C ASP A 304 0.03 15.38 -1.64
N LEU A 305 -1.01 14.56 -1.74
CA LEU A 305 -1.89 14.50 -2.92
C LEU A 305 -2.77 15.74 -3.13
N ARG A 306 -2.77 16.71 -2.21
CA ARG A 306 -3.41 18.03 -2.40
C ARG A 306 -2.57 18.94 -3.28
N LYS A 307 -1.30 18.59 -3.50
CA LYS A 307 -0.34 19.37 -4.31
C LYS A 307 -0.25 18.79 -5.71
N THR A 308 -0.74 19.53 -6.69
CA THR A 308 -0.84 19.11 -8.09
C THR A 308 0.47 18.55 -8.63
N TYR A 309 1.57 19.26 -8.48
CA TYR A 309 2.88 18.81 -8.94
C TYR A 309 3.28 17.44 -8.37
N GLN A 310 2.98 17.17 -7.10
CA GLN A 310 3.38 15.93 -6.46
C GLN A 310 2.63 14.71 -7.03
N TRP A 311 1.30 14.76 -7.14
CA TRP A 311 0.55 13.63 -7.68
C TRP A 311 0.63 13.52 -9.22
N LEU A 312 0.94 14.60 -9.95
CA LEU A 312 1.22 14.53 -11.39
C LEU A 312 2.43 13.62 -11.69
N ASN A 313 3.45 13.62 -10.81
CA ASN A 313 4.61 12.75 -10.95
C ASN A 313 4.26 11.24 -10.89
N ASN A 314 3.13 10.85 -10.28
CA ASN A 314 2.66 9.47 -10.31
C ASN A 314 2.31 8.99 -11.73
N ASN A 315 2.10 9.92 -12.69
CA ASN A 315 1.88 9.56 -14.10
C ASN A 315 3.18 9.22 -14.85
N ILE A 316 4.34 9.54 -14.27
CA ILE A 316 5.63 9.17 -14.85
C ILE A 316 5.92 7.72 -14.45
N GLU A 317 6.23 6.89 -15.46
CA GLU A 317 6.55 5.50 -15.24
C GLU A 317 7.82 5.33 -14.40
N GLN A 318 7.72 4.51 -13.37
CA GLN A 318 8.83 4.13 -12.50
C GLN A 318 9.01 2.62 -12.55
N PRO A 319 10.24 2.11 -12.45
CA PRO A 319 10.45 0.67 -12.31
C PRO A 319 9.89 0.18 -10.97
N ILE A 320 8.99 -0.80 -11.02
CA ILE A 320 8.35 -1.44 -9.87
C ILE A 320 8.57 -2.94 -10.00
N GLU A 321 8.92 -3.62 -8.90
CA GLU A 321 9.20 -5.06 -8.89
C GLU A 321 8.12 -5.86 -8.17
N TYR A 322 7.35 -5.21 -7.27
CA TYR A 322 6.20 -5.84 -6.62
C TYR A 322 5.12 -4.81 -6.26
N ALA A 323 3.89 -5.30 -6.11
CA ALA A 323 2.74 -4.57 -5.64
C ALA A 323 2.31 -5.17 -4.29
N ALA A 324 2.28 -4.35 -3.26
CA ALA A 324 1.92 -4.80 -1.92
C ALA A 324 0.44 -5.21 -1.82
N TRP A 325 0.15 -6.22 -0.99
CA TRP A 325 -1.16 -6.85 -0.92
C TRP A 325 -2.19 -6.13 -0.03
N TRP A 326 -1.94 -4.87 0.32
CA TRP A 326 -3.04 -4.00 0.78
C TRP A 326 -4.05 -3.70 -0.33
N PHE A 327 -3.63 -3.72 -1.62
CA PHE A 327 -4.48 -3.73 -2.81
C PHE A 327 -3.64 -4.06 -4.05
N CYS A 328 -3.60 -5.33 -4.41
CA CYS A 328 -2.89 -5.82 -5.59
C CYS A 328 -3.83 -6.57 -6.50
N VAL A 329 -3.96 -6.11 -7.76
CA VAL A 329 -4.76 -6.77 -8.80
C VAL A 329 -3.86 -7.66 -9.62
N ILE A 330 -4.15 -8.95 -9.62
CA ILE A 330 -3.34 -10.00 -10.26
C ILE A 330 -4.18 -10.67 -11.35
N PRO A 331 -3.71 -10.74 -12.61
CA PRO A 331 -4.40 -11.50 -13.66
C PRO A 331 -4.55 -12.98 -13.28
N ALA A 332 -5.68 -13.56 -13.66
CA ALA A 332 -6.05 -14.92 -13.29
C ALA A 332 -5.00 -15.98 -13.68
N GLU A 333 -4.25 -15.75 -14.75
CA GLU A 333 -3.20 -16.65 -15.24
C GLU A 333 -2.04 -16.85 -14.26
N TYR A 334 -1.84 -15.92 -13.31
CA TYR A 334 -0.81 -16.07 -12.27
C TYR A 334 -1.29 -16.85 -11.05
N ILE A 335 -2.61 -17.04 -10.89
CA ILE A 335 -3.17 -17.77 -9.75
C ILE A 335 -3.29 -19.25 -10.14
N ARG A 336 -2.26 -20.03 -9.82
CA ARG A 336 -2.11 -21.43 -10.23
C ARG A 336 -1.70 -22.31 -9.05
N ASN A 337 -1.95 -23.61 -9.15
CA ASN A 337 -1.60 -24.61 -8.15
C ASN A 337 -0.09 -24.72 -7.86
N ASP A 338 0.74 -24.27 -8.77
CA ASP A 338 2.22 -24.25 -8.67
C ASP A 338 2.77 -22.85 -8.39
N ASN A 339 1.91 -21.86 -8.08
CA ASN A 339 2.30 -20.47 -7.90
C ASN A 339 1.56 -19.80 -6.73
N LEU A 340 1.41 -20.48 -5.62
CA LEU A 340 0.83 -19.93 -4.39
C LEU A 340 1.88 -19.17 -3.56
N PRO A 341 1.49 -18.35 -2.55
CA PRO A 341 2.43 -17.67 -1.67
C PRO A 341 3.43 -18.60 -0.98
N LEU A 342 4.59 -18.09 -0.56
CA LEU A 342 5.47 -18.80 0.37
C LEU A 342 4.81 -18.97 1.75
N PRO A 343 5.00 -20.09 2.47
CA PRO A 343 4.44 -20.33 3.80
C PRO A 343 5.20 -19.60 4.91
N ILE A 344 5.35 -18.29 4.77
CA ILE A 344 6.19 -17.45 5.64
C ILE A 344 5.42 -16.66 6.70
N PHE A 345 4.14 -16.91 6.84
CA PHE A 345 3.18 -16.37 7.79
C PHE A 345 2.76 -14.94 7.47
N VAL A 346 3.62 -13.94 7.60
CA VAL A 346 3.38 -12.51 7.31
C VAL A 346 4.66 -11.86 6.82
N PHE A 347 4.53 -10.76 6.10
CA PHE A 347 5.60 -9.93 5.51
C PHE A 347 6.43 -10.62 4.43
N ASN A 348 6.62 -9.94 3.34
CA ASN A 348 7.42 -10.30 2.16
C ASN A 348 6.84 -11.45 1.30
N ASP A 349 5.62 -11.89 1.53
CA ASP A 349 4.87 -12.81 0.66
C ASP A 349 4.50 -12.12 -0.67
N ASP A 350 4.10 -10.86 -0.62
CA ASP A 350 3.88 -9.95 -1.75
C ASP A 350 5.16 -9.68 -2.54
N VAL A 351 6.26 -9.42 -1.83
CA VAL A 351 7.59 -9.22 -2.42
C VAL A 351 8.02 -10.45 -3.19
N ASP A 352 7.97 -11.62 -2.56
CA ASP A 352 8.33 -12.88 -3.21
C ASP A 352 7.48 -13.14 -4.46
N PHE A 353 6.15 -12.93 -4.35
CA PHE A 353 5.24 -13.15 -5.46
C PHE A 353 5.51 -12.21 -6.63
N GLY A 354 5.81 -10.95 -6.37
CA GLY A 354 6.20 -9.97 -7.38
C GLY A 354 7.51 -10.34 -8.07
N LEU A 355 8.55 -10.63 -7.31
CA LEU A 355 9.88 -10.93 -7.82
C LEU A 355 9.90 -12.19 -8.72
N ARG A 356 9.29 -13.30 -8.29
CA ARG A 356 9.31 -14.55 -9.06
C ARG A 356 8.47 -14.50 -10.33
N ASN A 357 7.38 -13.74 -10.32
CA ASN A 357 6.50 -13.60 -11.49
C ASN A 357 6.97 -12.49 -12.44
N ASN A 358 7.75 -11.54 -11.95
CA ASN A 358 8.31 -10.41 -12.71
C ASN A 358 7.29 -9.76 -13.68
N PRO A 359 6.08 -9.39 -13.22
CA PRO A 359 5.07 -8.84 -14.09
C PRO A 359 5.39 -7.38 -14.47
N ASN A 360 4.80 -6.90 -15.56
CA ASN A 360 4.64 -5.46 -15.71
C ASN A 360 3.65 -4.95 -14.63
N ILE A 361 3.99 -3.88 -13.92
CA ILE A 361 3.14 -3.34 -12.84
C ILE A 361 2.68 -1.94 -13.20
N ILE A 362 1.37 -1.76 -13.26
CA ILE A 362 0.71 -0.49 -13.60
C ILE A 362 0.24 0.19 -12.31
N THR A 363 0.49 1.49 -12.20
CA THR A 363 -0.08 2.36 -11.18
C THR A 363 -0.94 3.43 -11.82
N LEU A 364 -2.08 3.78 -11.19
CA LEU A 364 -2.99 4.81 -11.68
C LEU A 364 -3.47 5.68 -10.53
N ASN A 365 -3.49 7.00 -10.73
CA ASN A 365 -4.11 7.92 -9.79
C ASN A 365 -5.58 7.58 -9.58
N GLY A 366 -6.03 7.62 -8.32
CA GLY A 366 -7.39 7.28 -7.95
C GLY A 366 -7.69 5.78 -7.88
N ILE A 367 -6.68 4.89 -8.04
CA ILE A 367 -6.75 3.49 -7.63
C ILE A 367 -5.92 3.36 -6.34
N CYS A 368 -6.60 3.36 -5.20
CA CYS A 368 -5.97 3.45 -3.89
C CYS A 368 -6.86 2.86 -2.78
N VAL A 369 -6.25 2.62 -1.64
CA VAL A 369 -6.92 2.26 -0.39
C VAL A 369 -6.38 3.11 0.76
N TRP A 370 -7.18 3.28 1.82
CA TRP A 370 -6.76 3.94 3.05
C TRP A 370 -6.42 2.90 4.11
N HIS A 371 -5.20 2.97 4.61
CA HIS A 371 -4.67 2.00 5.57
C HIS A 371 -4.09 2.72 6.80
N ASP A 372 -4.07 2.03 7.94
CA ASP A 372 -3.44 2.55 9.15
C ASP A 372 -1.93 2.70 8.95
N ALA A 373 -1.36 3.74 9.55
CA ALA A 373 0.07 4.01 9.46
C ALA A 373 0.91 2.84 10.01
N PHE A 374 2.02 2.53 9.33
CA PHE A 374 2.92 1.44 9.74
C PHE A 374 3.90 1.83 10.85
N GLU A 375 4.07 3.12 11.10
CA GLU A 375 5.09 3.67 11.99
C GLU A 375 4.91 3.18 13.43
N SER A 376 3.67 3.00 13.86
CA SER A 376 3.34 2.48 15.21
C SER A 376 3.46 0.95 15.34
N LYS A 377 3.70 0.23 14.24
CA LYS A 377 3.69 -1.24 14.21
C LYS A 377 5.09 -1.88 14.41
N LYS A 378 6.17 -1.10 14.69
CA LYS A 378 7.52 -1.65 14.91
C LYS A 378 7.61 -2.32 16.29
N ASN A 379 7.71 -3.65 16.31
CA ASN A 379 7.82 -4.48 17.51
C ASN A 379 8.71 -5.71 17.27
N ALA A 380 8.94 -6.52 18.30
CA ALA A 380 9.79 -7.71 18.21
C ALA A 380 9.28 -8.75 17.20
N MET A 381 7.96 -8.97 17.14
CA MET A 381 7.36 -9.90 16.17
C MET A 381 7.65 -9.46 14.72
N ARG A 382 7.47 -8.18 14.41
CA ARG A 382 7.79 -7.65 13.08
C ARG A 382 9.27 -7.81 12.75
N CYS A 383 10.16 -7.44 13.68
CA CYS A 383 11.61 -7.60 13.51
C CYS A 383 12.03 -9.05 13.25
N TYR A 384 11.37 -10.01 13.91
CA TYR A 384 11.59 -11.44 13.70
C TYR A 384 11.24 -11.86 12.28
N TYR A 385 9.99 -11.56 11.83
CA TYR A 385 9.53 -11.98 10.52
C TYR A 385 10.29 -11.28 9.38
N GLU A 386 10.50 -9.98 9.46
CA GLU A 386 11.28 -9.23 8.47
C GLU A 386 12.69 -9.80 8.32
N SER A 387 13.36 -10.13 9.43
CA SER A 387 14.72 -10.69 9.42
C SER A 387 14.77 -12.10 8.81
N ARG A 388 13.82 -12.99 9.18
CA ARG A 388 13.74 -14.36 8.67
C ARG A 388 13.34 -14.39 7.21
N ASN A 389 12.23 -13.71 6.89
CA ASN A 389 11.58 -13.79 5.58
C ASN A 389 12.41 -13.12 4.49
N ARG A 390 13.10 -12.01 4.80
CA ARG A 390 14.09 -11.42 3.89
C ARG A 390 15.09 -12.45 3.37
N LEU A 391 15.65 -13.27 4.27
CA LEU A 391 16.63 -14.28 3.90
C LEU A 391 16.02 -15.41 3.06
N ILE A 392 14.79 -15.82 3.39
CA ILE A 392 14.03 -16.82 2.63
C ILE A 392 13.77 -16.31 1.21
N VAL A 393 13.18 -15.11 1.08
CA VAL A 393 12.85 -14.50 -0.21
C VAL A 393 14.09 -14.31 -1.08
N ASN A 394 15.17 -13.74 -0.51
CA ASN A 394 16.43 -13.57 -1.23
C ASN A 394 16.99 -14.91 -1.71
N SER A 395 16.91 -15.95 -0.88
CA SER A 395 17.39 -17.30 -1.25
C SER A 395 16.55 -17.94 -2.34
N CYS A 396 15.23 -17.89 -2.23
CA CYS A 396 14.30 -18.45 -3.22
C CYS A 396 14.43 -17.76 -4.58
N ASN A 397 14.54 -16.44 -4.60
CA ASN A 397 14.66 -15.64 -5.83
C ASN A 397 16.11 -15.49 -6.33
N ASN A 398 17.04 -16.28 -5.80
CA ASN A 398 18.46 -16.26 -6.19
C ASN A 398 19.12 -14.86 -6.14
N ILE A 399 18.65 -14.02 -5.21
CA ILE A 399 19.26 -12.71 -4.97
C ILE A 399 20.52 -12.93 -4.16
N GLN A 400 21.67 -12.75 -4.82
CA GLN A 400 22.97 -12.98 -4.21
C GLN A 400 23.39 -11.78 -3.34
N GLU A 401 23.27 -11.92 -2.05
CA GLU A 401 23.86 -11.00 -1.09
C GLU A 401 25.14 -11.63 -0.51
N SER A 402 26.28 -10.94 -0.64
CA SER A 402 27.54 -11.41 -0.03
C SER A 402 27.35 -11.55 1.47
N LYS A 403 27.76 -12.70 2.03
CA LYS A 403 27.75 -12.95 3.49
C LYS A 403 28.39 -11.81 4.31
N ASN A 404 29.46 -11.23 3.76
CA ASN A 404 30.13 -10.09 4.41
C ASN A 404 29.24 -8.85 4.48
N ILE A 405 28.51 -8.55 3.41
CA ILE A 405 27.57 -7.41 3.33
C ILE A 405 26.43 -7.65 4.30
N TYR A 406 25.82 -8.84 4.25
CA TYR A 406 24.72 -9.20 5.15
C TYR A 406 25.14 -9.15 6.63
N ILE A 407 26.28 -9.72 7.02
CA ILE A 407 26.79 -9.69 8.41
C ILE A 407 27.04 -8.25 8.86
N LYS A 408 27.55 -7.40 7.97
CA LYS A 408 27.75 -5.95 8.26
C LYS A 408 26.43 -5.23 8.50
N GLN A 409 25.41 -5.52 7.67
CA GLN A 409 24.07 -4.95 7.84
C GLN A 409 23.42 -5.46 9.14
N LEU A 410 23.42 -6.77 9.36
CA LEU A 410 22.92 -7.39 10.60
C LEU A 410 23.55 -6.76 11.86
N LYS A 411 24.87 -6.52 11.83
CA LYS A 411 25.54 -5.84 12.94
C LYS A 411 25.01 -4.42 13.14
N LYS A 412 24.74 -3.71 12.06
CA LYS A 412 24.19 -2.35 12.11
C LYS A 412 22.80 -2.37 12.74
N ASP A 413 21.92 -3.26 12.30
CA ASP A 413 20.54 -3.38 12.79
C ASP A 413 20.51 -3.76 14.28
N ILE A 414 21.34 -4.70 14.69
CA ILE A 414 21.52 -5.09 16.12
C ILE A 414 22.04 -3.93 16.96
N LEU A 415 23.04 -3.18 16.46
CA LEU A 415 23.58 -2.04 17.19
C LEU A 415 22.59 -0.87 17.28
N GLU A 416 21.78 -0.66 16.24
CA GLU A 416 20.68 0.32 16.25
C GLU A 416 19.68 -0.03 17.36
N ALA A 417 19.16 -1.24 17.36
CA ALA A 417 18.20 -1.70 18.37
C ALA A 417 18.80 -1.60 19.80
N ILE A 418 20.04 -2.04 20.02
CA ILE A 418 20.72 -1.93 21.32
C ILE A 418 20.86 -0.46 21.75
N ASN A 419 21.29 0.42 20.85
CA ASN A 419 21.56 1.83 21.16
C ASN A 419 20.29 2.64 21.44
N LEU A 420 19.14 2.12 20.99
CA LEU A 420 17.79 2.64 21.26
C LEU A 420 17.08 1.83 22.36
N TYR A 421 17.79 0.95 23.07
CA TYR A 421 17.29 0.11 24.18
C TYR A 421 16.13 -0.82 23.80
N GLN A 422 15.94 -1.08 22.50
CA GLN A 422 14.98 -2.04 21.95
C GLN A 422 15.57 -3.47 21.97
N TYR A 423 15.89 -3.98 23.16
CA TYR A 423 16.60 -5.25 23.32
C TYR A 423 15.81 -6.44 22.77
N ASP A 424 14.48 -6.44 22.95
CA ASP A 424 13.61 -7.51 22.44
C ASP A 424 13.61 -7.56 20.91
N ASN A 425 13.66 -6.39 20.23
CA ASN A 425 13.82 -6.31 18.79
C ASN A 425 15.17 -6.91 18.35
N ALA A 426 16.25 -6.62 19.07
CA ALA A 426 17.58 -7.18 18.76
C ALA A 426 17.60 -8.71 18.89
N TYR A 427 16.99 -9.26 19.95
CA TYR A 427 16.85 -10.71 20.11
C TYR A 427 15.99 -11.32 18.99
N ALA A 428 14.88 -10.68 18.65
CA ALA A 428 13.97 -11.12 17.61
C ALA A 428 14.65 -11.19 16.23
N ILE A 429 15.46 -10.19 15.89
CA ILE A 429 16.28 -10.20 14.66
C ILE A 429 17.20 -11.42 14.63
N LEU A 430 17.95 -11.67 15.72
CA LEU A 430 18.87 -12.80 15.80
C LEU A 430 18.16 -14.15 15.73
N GLU A 431 16.97 -14.26 16.34
CA GLU A 431 16.14 -15.46 16.29
C GLU A 431 15.61 -15.72 14.86
N GLY A 432 15.15 -14.68 14.16
CA GLY A 432 14.74 -14.79 12.77
C GLY A 432 15.85 -15.36 11.88
N VAL A 433 17.09 -14.88 12.05
CA VAL A 433 18.26 -15.44 11.33
C VAL A 433 18.53 -16.90 11.70
N LYS A 434 18.45 -17.26 12.97
CA LYS A 434 18.64 -18.66 13.40
C LYS A 434 17.60 -19.59 12.78
N ASP A 435 16.35 -19.12 12.70
CA ASP A 435 15.26 -19.92 12.18
C ASP A 435 15.35 -20.10 10.66
N PHE A 436 15.78 -19.06 9.92
CA PHE A 436 16.17 -19.23 8.54
C PHE A 436 17.23 -20.35 8.36
N LEU A 437 18.25 -20.38 9.23
CA LEU A 437 19.32 -21.37 9.18
C LEU A 437 18.90 -22.80 9.54
N LYS A 438 17.67 -23.03 9.99
CA LYS A 438 17.09 -24.38 10.16
C LYS A 438 16.70 -25.02 8.82
N GLY A 439 16.45 -24.19 7.78
CA GLY A 439 16.17 -24.61 6.41
C GLY A 439 14.68 -24.85 6.12
N PRO A 440 14.35 -25.16 4.83
CA PRO A 440 12.98 -25.24 4.35
C PRO A 440 12.16 -26.37 5.00
N LYS A 441 12.77 -27.49 5.36
CA LYS A 441 12.06 -28.59 6.03
C LYS A 441 11.43 -28.13 7.33
N TRP A 442 12.17 -27.39 8.15
CA TRP A 442 11.64 -26.82 9.40
C TRP A 442 10.46 -25.88 9.14
N LEU A 443 10.55 -25.03 8.08
CA LEU A 443 9.49 -24.11 7.70
C LEU A 443 8.21 -24.84 7.29
N MET A 444 8.32 -25.95 6.53
CA MET A 444 7.21 -26.78 6.09
C MET A 444 6.48 -27.52 7.21
N GLU A 445 7.22 -27.89 8.28
CA GLU A 445 6.70 -28.67 9.41
C GLU A 445 6.28 -27.76 10.60
N LEU A 446 6.44 -26.44 10.46
CA LEU A 446 6.19 -25.49 11.55
C LEU A 446 4.70 -25.38 11.87
N ASN A 447 4.31 -25.57 13.14
CA ASN A 447 3.02 -25.10 13.62
C ASN A 447 3.09 -23.57 13.75
N SER A 448 2.66 -22.86 12.69
CA SER A 448 2.82 -21.42 12.58
C SER A 448 2.01 -20.64 13.61
N GLU A 449 0.82 -21.10 13.99
CA GLU A 449 0.00 -20.43 15.00
C GLU A 449 0.67 -20.48 16.38
N ALA A 450 1.05 -21.68 16.83
CA ALA A 450 1.73 -21.84 18.12
C ALA A 450 3.04 -21.06 18.16
N TYR A 451 3.79 -21.08 17.05
CA TYR A 451 5.05 -20.37 16.96
C TYR A 451 4.86 -18.85 16.95
N ASN A 452 3.90 -18.34 16.17
CA ASN A 452 3.56 -16.93 16.16
C ASN A 452 3.13 -16.42 17.54
N ASN A 453 2.32 -17.20 18.26
CA ASN A 453 1.92 -16.86 19.61
C ASN A 453 3.13 -16.78 20.57
N ALA A 454 4.12 -17.66 20.40
CA ALA A 454 5.36 -17.60 21.17
C ALA A 454 6.23 -16.38 20.83
N VAL A 455 6.29 -15.99 19.55
CA VAL A 455 7.01 -14.79 19.11
C VAL A 455 6.28 -13.52 19.57
N ALA A 456 4.95 -13.47 19.45
CA ALA A 456 4.14 -12.32 19.85
C ALA A 456 4.22 -12.03 21.37
N LYS A 457 4.36 -13.05 22.20
CA LYS A 457 4.59 -12.89 23.66
C LYS A 457 5.87 -12.13 24.02
N LYS A 458 6.80 -11.98 23.08
CA LYS A 458 8.04 -11.21 23.25
C LYS A 458 7.86 -9.72 23.00
N ASN A 459 6.71 -9.31 22.43
CA ASN A 459 6.42 -7.89 22.27
C ASN A 459 6.29 -7.21 23.63
N VAL A 460 6.84 -6.01 23.73
CA VAL A 460 6.64 -5.15 24.90
C VAL A 460 5.15 -4.83 25.02
N GLN A 461 4.62 -4.91 26.25
CA GLN A 461 3.24 -4.49 26.52
C GLN A 461 3.13 -2.97 26.44
N LEU A 462 2.16 -2.50 25.67
CA LEU A 462 1.84 -1.09 25.56
C LEU A 462 0.90 -0.70 26.72
N VAL A 463 1.19 0.45 27.31
CA VAL A 463 0.35 1.07 28.35
C VAL A 463 -0.19 2.40 27.85
N ASP A 464 -1.36 2.81 28.34
CA ASP A 464 -1.93 4.12 28.05
C ASP A 464 -1.15 5.20 28.81
N PHE A 465 -0.87 6.31 28.14
CA PHE A 465 -0.29 7.52 28.74
C PHE A 465 -1.34 8.62 28.71
N ASP A 466 -1.77 9.10 29.89
CA ASP A 466 -2.85 10.06 30.04
C ASP A 466 -2.52 11.43 29.43
N VAL A 467 -1.27 11.86 29.48
CA VAL A 467 -0.76 13.08 28.84
C VAL A 467 0.75 12.95 28.59
N LEU A 468 1.20 13.28 27.42
CA LEU A 468 2.60 13.56 27.17
C LEU A 468 3.00 14.85 27.86
N THR A 469 3.74 14.76 28.92
CA THR A 469 4.41 15.91 29.56
C THR A 469 5.65 16.38 28.78
N VAL A 470 5.92 15.75 27.63
CA VAL A 470 7.08 16.05 26.80
C VAL A 470 6.70 17.07 25.73
N PRO A 471 7.50 18.13 25.53
CA PRO A 471 7.27 19.09 24.47
C PRO A 471 7.20 18.41 23.10
N TYR A 472 6.16 18.69 22.34
CA TYR A 472 5.90 18.15 21.00
C TYR A 472 7.08 18.36 20.02
N ASP A 473 7.84 19.41 20.21
CA ASP A 473 9.05 19.73 19.43
C ASP A 473 10.17 18.70 19.61
N TRP A 474 10.29 18.09 20.80
CA TRP A 474 11.27 17.04 21.05
C TRP A 474 10.97 15.75 20.29
N TYR A 475 9.73 15.39 20.19
CA TYR A 475 9.28 14.22 19.45
C TYR A 475 9.62 14.34 17.94
N ARG A 476 9.45 15.52 17.35
CA ARG A 476 9.84 15.82 15.96
C ARG A 476 11.35 15.95 15.76
N LEU A 477 12.04 16.63 16.67
CA LEU A 477 13.49 16.77 16.64
C LEU A 477 14.22 15.43 16.67
N CYS A 478 13.76 14.48 17.47
CA CYS A 478 14.37 13.16 17.56
C CYS A 478 14.32 12.37 16.24
N CYS A 479 13.35 12.67 15.36
CA CYS A 479 13.24 12.06 14.04
C CYS A 479 14.16 12.71 12.99
N THR A 480 14.56 13.97 13.21
CA THR A 480 15.29 14.80 12.24
C THR A 480 16.75 15.05 12.57
N ILE A 481 17.19 14.78 13.82
CA ILE A 481 18.60 14.95 14.22
C ILE A 481 19.48 14.00 13.42
N LYS A 482 20.28 14.55 12.53
CA LYS A 482 21.34 13.83 11.84
C LYS A 482 22.68 14.13 12.50
N ASP A 483 23.57 13.14 12.55
CA ASP A 483 24.97 13.30 12.94
C ASP A 483 25.64 14.34 12.03
N CYS A 484 25.68 15.56 12.48
CA CYS A 484 26.32 16.67 11.74
C CYS A 484 27.81 16.78 12.01
N ASP A 485 28.32 16.14 13.10
CA ASP A 485 29.69 16.33 13.58
C ASP A 485 30.46 15.00 13.66
N ILE A 486 31.59 14.97 12.96
CA ILE A 486 32.53 13.82 12.93
C ILE A 486 33.06 13.52 14.34
N ILE A 487 33.31 14.54 15.16
CA ILE A 487 33.84 14.39 16.53
C ILE A 487 32.82 13.66 17.41
N HIS A 488 31.56 14.10 17.39
CA HIS A 488 30.48 13.43 18.11
C HIS A 488 30.28 11.97 17.68
N ARG A 489 30.44 11.67 16.39
CA ARG A 489 30.42 10.30 15.87
C ARG A 489 31.54 9.44 16.50
N PHE A 490 32.75 9.98 16.57
CA PHE A 490 33.89 9.30 17.23
C PHE A 490 33.63 9.08 18.70
N ILE A 491 33.21 10.12 19.45
CA ILE A 491 32.90 10.03 20.88
C ILE A 491 31.83 8.95 21.12
N ARG A 492 30.74 8.93 20.34
CA ARG A 492 29.69 7.92 20.47
C ARG A 492 30.19 6.51 20.18
N LYS A 493 31.05 6.33 19.18
CA LYS A 493 31.65 5.04 18.87
C LYS A 493 32.54 4.54 20.01
N PHE A 494 33.42 5.38 20.56
CA PHE A 494 34.29 5.03 21.67
C PHE A 494 33.52 4.76 22.98
N THR A 495 32.53 5.58 23.26
CA THR A 495 31.71 5.44 24.48
C THR A 495 30.57 4.41 24.31
N LYS A 496 30.51 3.67 23.18
CA LYS A 496 29.47 2.68 22.87
C LYS A 496 28.06 3.31 22.95
N ASN A 497 27.87 4.44 22.28
CA ASN A 497 26.66 5.28 22.36
C ASN A 497 26.35 5.77 23.78
N GLY A 498 27.37 6.14 24.52
CA GLY A 498 27.22 6.65 25.89
C GLY A 498 27.05 5.58 26.99
N TYR A 499 27.05 4.28 26.65
CA TYR A 499 26.96 3.21 27.69
C TYR A 499 28.10 3.25 28.71
N LEU A 500 29.27 3.75 28.33
CA LEU A 500 30.44 3.88 29.20
C LEU A 500 30.48 5.19 30.00
N LEU A 501 29.47 6.06 29.80
CA LEU A 501 29.35 7.35 30.48
C LEU A 501 28.16 7.34 31.46
N SER A 502 28.11 8.33 32.34
CA SER A 502 26.92 8.54 33.18
C SER A 502 25.70 8.85 32.32
N ALA A 503 24.55 8.31 32.73
CA ALA A 503 23.27 8.65 32.11
C ALA A 503 22.74 9.94 32.74
N ASP A 504 22.35 10.90 31.93
CA ASP A 504 22.01 12.25 32.38
C ASP A 504 20.62 12.74 31.97
N ARG A 505 19.89 11.97 31.16
CA ARG A 505 18.60 12.44 30.64
C ARG A 505 17.59 11.30 30.43
N GLU A 506 16.33 11.67 30.37
CA GLU A 506 15.23 10.86 29.87
C GLU A 506 14.76 11.43 28.52
N VAL A 507 14.36 10.56 27.60
CA VAL A 507 14.03 10.91 26.21
C VAL A 507 12.71 10.29 25.83
N VAL A 508 11.89 10.98 25.05
CA VAL A 508 10.69 10.42 24.40
C VAL A 508 10.92 10.31 22.92
N LEU A 509 10.61 9.14 22.35
CA LEU A 509 10.80 8.84 20.94
C LEU A 509 9.54 8.19 20.34
N PRO A 510 9.28 8.39 19.05
CA PRO A 510 8.27 7.61 18.34
C PRO A 510 8.74 6.16 18.17
N PHE A 511 7.80 5.24 17.95
CA PHE A 511 8.12 3.81 17.79
C PHE A 511 9.06 3.53 16.61
N TYR A 512 8.94 4.34 15.54
CA TYR A 512 9.77 4.22 14.34
C TYR A 512 11.16 4.87 14.45
N ALA A 513 11.49 5.46 15.59
CA ALA A 513 12.79 6.11 15.76
C ALA A 513 13.93 5.16 15.43
N SER A 514 14.79 5.57 14.50
CA SER A 514 16.00 4.86 14.09
C SER A 514 17.29 5.64 14.38
N ASN A 515 17.13 6.89 14.82
CA ASN A 515 18.27 7.76 15.12
C ASN A 515 18.89 7.41 16.46
N VAL A 516 20.01 6.69 16.41
CA VAL A 516 20.73 6.24 17.62
C VAL A 516 21.28 7.38 18.48
N GLU A 517 21.40 8.60 17.95
CA GLU A 517 21.85 9.78 18.71
C GLU A 517 20.83 10.19 19.75
N ALA A 518 19.56 10.04 19.44
CA ALA A 518 18.49 10.35 20.37
C ALA A 518 18.63 9.57 21.70
N GLY A 519 19.12 8.31 21.64
CA GLY A 519 19.40 7.49 22.80
C GLY A 519 20.78 7.72 23.45
N TYR A 520 21.62 8.63 22.95
CA TYR A 520 22.95 8.86 23.52
C TYR A 520 22.88 9.36 24.96
N ARG A 521 23.54 8.64 25.91
CA ARG A 521 23.54 8.89 27.36
C ARG A 521 22.15 8.91 28.00
N ALA A 522 21.10 8.44 27.35
CA ALA A 522 19.79 8.37 27.98
C ALA A 522 19.80 7.34 29.15
N LYS A 523 19.13 7.68 30.25
CA LYS A 523 18.86 6.77 31.38
C LYS A 523 17.66 5.88 31.02
N LYS A 524 16.64 6.50 30.48
CA LYS A 524 15.40 5.87 29.99
C LYS A 524 14.97 6.47 28.67
N ILE A 525 14.30 5.67 27.85
CA ILE A 525 13.61 6.08 26.63
C ILE A 525 12.15 5.69 26.80
N THR A 526 11.26 6.65 26.67
CA THR A 526 9.81 6.42 26.54
C THR A 526 9.47 6.39 25.06
N TYR A 527 9.00 5.24 24.59
CA TYR A 527 8.41 5.14 23.26
C TYR A 527 6.93 5.47 23.35
N TYR A 528 6.47 6.35 22.48
CA TYR A 528 5.08 6.83 22.47
C TYR A 528 4.54 6.93 21.06
N ASP A 529 3.28 6.54 20.89
CA ASP A 529 2.53 6.69 19.67
C ASP A 529 1.40 7.71 19.90
N GLU A 530 1.50 8.87 19.26
CA GLU A 530 0.55 9.97 19.39
C GLU A 530 -0.84 9.66 18.80
N ILE A 531 -0.91 8.68 17.87
CA ILE A 531 -2.18 8.28 17.24
C ILE A 531 -3.02 7.44 18.21
N THR A 532 -2.39 6.51 18.90
CA THR A 532 -3.08 5.58 19.82
C THR A 532 -3.05 6.03 21.29
N GLY A 533 -2.20 7.01 21.65
CA GLY A 533 -1.99 7.43 23.03
C GLY A 533 -1.26 6.38 23.88
N LYS A 534 -0.63 5.37 23.25
CA LYS A 534 0.01 4.26 23.92
C LYS A 534 1.52 4.31 23.84
N GLY A 535 2.17 3.67 24.78
CA GLY A 535 3.63 3.63 24.79
C GLY A 535 4.22 2.61 25.75
N PHE A 536 5.54 2.64 25.87
CA PHE A 536 6.30 1.83 26.83
C PHE A 536 7.62 2.51 27.19
N VAL A 537 8.17 2.13 28.32
CA VAL A 537 9.45 2.68 28.82
C VAL A 537 10.51 1.61 28.83
N VAL A 538 11.68 1.94 28.31
CA VAL A 538 12.88 1.09 28.34
C VAL A 538 14.03 1.81 29.02
N ALA A 539 14.88 1.06 29.67
CA ALA A 539 16.04 1.59 30.38
C ALA A 539 17.35 1.07 29.78
N ARG A 540 18.42 1.84 29.99
CA ARG A 540 19.76 1.43 29.61
C ARG A 540 20.20 0.21 30.45
N ASP A 541 20.59 -0.88 29.76
CA ASP A 541 21.09 -2.11 30.39
C ASP A 541 22.35 -2.63 29.70
N MET A 542 23.49 -2.52 30.36
CA MET A 542 24.78 -3.01 29.88
C MET A 542 24.84 -4.55 29.83
N LYS A 543 24.12 -5.24 30.73
CA LYS A 543 24.12 -6.71 30.74
C LYS A 543 23.41 -7.25 29.50
N GLN A 544 22.26 -6.66 29.15
CA GLN A 544 21.54 -7.00 27.93
C GLN A 544 22.38 -6.71 26.66
N ARG A 545 23.02 -5.52 26.59
CA ARG A 545 23.95 -5.21 25.51
C ARG A 545 25.01 -6.28 25.31
N ILE A 546 25.70 -6.69 26.39
CA ILE A 546 26.78 -7.70 26.34
C ILE A 546 26.22 -9.06 25.89
N LYS A 547 25.05 -9.45 26.41
CA LYS A 547 24.41 -10.72 26.10
C LYS A 547 24.04 -10.78 24.61
N ILE A 548 23.40 -9.74 24.04
CA ILE A 548 23.02 -9.66 22.63
C ILE A 548 24.26 -9.70 21.73
N LEU A 549 25.34 -8.98 22.07
CA LEU A 549 26.56 -8.99 21.26
C LEU A 549 27.29 -10.35 21.30
N LYS A 550 27.21 -11.10 22.41
CA LYS A 550 27.69 -12.49 22.47
C LYS A 550 26.85 -13.38 21.54
N GLU A 551 25.53 -13.24 21.60
CA GLU A 551 24.61 -14.00 20.75
C GLU A 551 24.80 -13.66 19.27
N TYR A 552 24.94 -12.37 18.91
CA TYR A 552 25.33 -11.96 17.56
C TYR A 552 26.61 -12.67 17.08
N SER A 553 27.61 -12.80 17.95
CA SER A 553 28.86 -13.47 17.61
C SER A 553 28.67 -14.96 17.29
N VAL A 554 27.75 -15.63 18.00
CA VAL A 554 27.34 -17.02 17.69
C VAL A 554 26.62 -17.09 16.36
N VAL A 555 25.59 -16.23 16.15
CA VAL A 555 24.82 -16.18 14.91
C VAL A 555 25.72 -15.87 13.70
N LYS A 556 26.67 -14.94 13.84
CA LYS A 556 27.67 -14.66 12.80
C LYS A 556 28.43 -15.91 12.39
N LYS A 557 28.89 -16.74 13.35
CA LYS A 557 29.60 -18.00 13.05
C LYS A 557 28.69 -19.01 12.32
N LEU A 558 27.41 -19.08 12.72
CA LEU A 558 26.43 -19.96 12.06
C LEU A 558 26.16 -19.52 10.62
N ILE A 559 26.05 -18.21 10.35
CA ILE A 559 25.92 -17.66 8.98
C ILE A 559 27.13 -18.10 8.15
N TRP A 560 28.36 -17.90 8.63
CA TRP A 560 29.57 -18.31 7.91
C TRP A 560 29.56 -19.79 7.53
N LYS A 561 29.06 -20.64 8.44
CA LYS A 561 29.10 -22.10 8.25
C LYS A 561 27.97 -22.61 7.35
N ARG A 562 26.74 -22.05 7.45
CA ARG A 562 25.54 -22.67 6.92
C ARG A 562 24.79 -21.87 5.86
N TYR A 563 25.07 -20.58 5.71
CA TYR A 563 24.26 -19.68 4.87
C TYR A 563 24.12 -20.18 3.42
N ASP A 564 25.23 -20.54 2.77
CA ASP A 564 25.21 -20.95 1.35
C ASP A 564 24.47 -22.28 1.14
N GLU A 565 24.69 -23.25 2.05
CA GLU A 565 23.99 -24.53 2.07
C GLU A 565 22.48 -24.32 2.21
N ILE A 566 22.08 -23.55 3.21
CA ILE A 566 20.66 -23.31 3.49
C ILE A 566 19.99 -22.50 2.37
N SER A 567 20.66 -21.47 1.84
CA SER A 567 20.14 -20.71 0.71
C SER A 567 19.94 -21.59 -0.53
N LYS A 568 20.87 -22.55 -0.77
CA LYS A 568 20.72 -23.54 -1.83
C LYS A 568 19.50 -24.45 -1.58
N LEU A 569 19.33 -24.94 -0.35
CA LEU A 569 18.18 -25.78 0.01
C LEU A 569 16.83 -25.06 -0.20
N TYR A 570 16.73 -23.75 0.14
CA TYR A 570 15.52 -22.97 -0.14
C TYR A 570 15.24 -22.88 -1.65
N ARG A 571 16.25 -22.65 -2.49
CA ARG A 571 16.08 -22.63 -3.97
C ARG A 571 15.61 -23.98 -4.50
N GLU A 572 16.23 -25.07 -4.05
CA GLU A 572 15.90 -26.43 -4.51
C GLU A 572 14.48 -26.85 -4.11
N ASN A 573 13.98 -26.37 -2.97
CA ASN A 573 12.64 -26.67 -2.49
C ASN A 573 11.59 -25.60 -2.86
N TYR A 574 11.97 -24.55 -3.60
CA TYR A 574 11.13 -23.40 -3.83
C TYR A 574 9.79 -23.75 -4.48
N MET A 575 9.84 -24.51 -5.60
CA MET A 575 8.62 -24.91 -6.32
C MET A 575 7.67 -25.75 -5.46
N TYR A 576 8.21 -26.56 -4.55
CA TYR A 576 7.38 -27.30 -3.61
C TYR A 576 6.77 -26.40 -2.53
N LEU A 577 7.54 -25.44 -2.00
CA LEU A 577 7.07 -24.49 -0.99
C LEU A 577 5.86 -23.66 -1.45
N ILE A 578 5.78 -23.33 -2.75
CA ILE A 578 4.71 -22.53 -3.35
C ILE A 578 3.61 -23.39 -4.01
N SER A 579 3.67 -24.71 -3.87
CA SER A 579 2.71 -25.63 -4.49
C SER A 579 1.43 -25.80 -3.67
N ARG A 580 0.34 -26.13 -4.36
CA ARG A 580 -0.93 -26.52 -3.72
C ARG A 580 -0.76 -27.72 -2.81
N GLU A 581 0.03 -28.72 -3.21
CA GLU A 581 0.31 -29.93 -2.42
C GLU A 581 0.86 -29.56 -1.03
N GLN A 582 1.86 -28.67 -0.99
CA GLN A 582 2.42 -28.20 0.29
C GLN A 582 1.39 -27.43 1.11
N TRP A 583 0.60 -26.56 0.48
CA TRP A 583 -0.42 -25.79 1.18
C TRP A 583 -1.56 -26.66 1.73
N GLU A 584 -2.06 -27.62 0.96
CA GLU A 584 -3.09 -28.56 1.45
C GLU A 584 -2.60 -29.34 2.67
N LYS A 585 -1.36 -29.82 2.63
CA LYS A 585 -0.72 -30.48 3.77
C LYS A 585 -0.58 -29.53 4.98
N TYR A 586 -0.18 -28.27 4.73
CA TYR A 586 0.04 -27.28 5.78
C TYR A 586 -1.26 -26.80 6.42
N LEU A 587 -2.31 -26.64 5.62
CA LEU A 587 -3.66 -26.26 6.03
C LEU A 587 -4.49 -27.43 6.56
N LYS A 588 -4.05 -28.68 6.33
CA LYS A 588 -4.77 -29.92 6.66
C LYS A 588 -6.13 -30.03 5.92
N LEU A 589 -6.14 -29.67 4.65
CA LEU A 589 -7.30 -29.76 3.74
C LEU A 589 -7.52 -31.18 3.26
#